data_3c172215acb87273ffca87b483365a26
#
_entry.id   3c172215acb87273ffca87b483365a26
#
_cell.length_a   1.000
_cell.length_b   1.000
_cell.length_c   1.000
_cell.angle_alpha   90.00
_cell.angle_beta   90.00
_cell.angle_gamma   90.00
#
_symmetry.space_group_name_H-M   'P 1'
#
loop_
_entity.id
_entity.type
_entity.pdbx_description
1 polymer ?
#
loop_
_entity_poly.entity_id
_entity_poly.type
_entity_poly.pdbx_seq_one_letter_code
_entity_poly.pdbx_strand_id
1 'polypeptide(L)'
;FTETSSVDKSIAIWDNKTGTTPVQIGTAVWGDPATQSVTYSVTKPASDATPGSCRSYDNTASFATAANADTASATVTMCVGADLTVTKTATGSYDTTYAWTVDKAVGDFPASVAGGTDVTIPYTVIATKTGQTDSGWTVTGTITVTNPNSWQSVSLTGVTDALSMDGGTCTVTGDTTATLAKSGGSVTLD
;
A
#
# COMPACT_ATOMS: atom_id res chain seq x y z
N PHE A 1 68.85 28.09 -18.41
CA PHE A 1 68.64 26.86 -17.62
C PHE A 1 67.71 25.95 -18.40
N THR A 2 68.08 24.67 -18.50
CA THR A 2 67.30 23.66 -19.17
C THR A 2 66.79 22.70 -18.09
N GLU A 3 65.48 22.33 -18.13
CA GLU A 3 64.89 21.31 -17.24
C GLU A 3 65.57 19.98 -17.51
N THR A 4 66.22 19.39 -16.49
CA THR A 4 66.95 18.14 -16.63
C THR A 4 66.15 16.95 -16.10
N SER A 5 65.08 17.16 -15.30
CA SER A 5 64.18 16.14 -14.84
C SER A 5 62.82 16.79 -14.41
N SER A 6 61.75 16.04 -14.52
CA SER A 6 60.45 16.47 -14.00
C SER A 6 59.76 15.26 -13.31
N VAL A 7 59.01 15.55 -12.24
CA VAL A 7 58.23 14.58 -11.50
C VAL A 7 56.78 14.96 -11.62
N ASP A 8 55.94 13.98 -11.83
CA ASP A 8 54.44 14.11 -11.88
C ASP A 8 53.96 15.08 -12.95
N LYS A 9 54.70 15.26 -14.06
CA LYS A 9 54.27 16.06 -15.20
C LYS A 9 53.01 15.54 -15.89
N SER A 10 52.70 14.28 -15.68
CA SER A 10 51.47 13.60 -16.14
C SER A 10 50.96 12.65 -15.03
N ILE A 11 49.65 12.69 -14.79
CA ILE A 11 48.98 11.83 -13.83
C ILE A 11 47.86 11.03 -14.52
N ALA A 12 47.73 9.74 -14.15
CA ALA A 12 46.61 8.94 -14.53
C ALA A 12 45.43 9.19 -13.56
N ILE A 13 44.22 9.44 -14.09
CA ILE A 13 43.01 9.65 -13.32
C ILE A 13 42.24 8.32 -13.34
N TRP A 14 41.92 7.84 -12.17
CA TRP A 14 41.17 6.60 -11.94
C TRP A 14 39.82 6.91 -11.34
N ASP A 15 38.85 6.04 -11.62
CA ASP A 15 37.47 6.16 -11.07
C ASP A 15 36.89 4.78 -10.86
N ASN A 16 36.17 4.59 -9.75
CA ASN A 16 35.53 3.31 -9.45
C ASN A 16 34.20 3.10 -10.21
N LYS A 17 33.66 4.12 -10.88
CA LYS A 17 32.39 4.09 -11.64
C LYS A 17 31.26 3.44 -10.83
N THR A 18 31.19 3.75 -9.52
CA THR A 18 30.26 3.14 -8.56
C THR A 18 30.43 1.62 -8.38
N GLY A 19 31.58 1.07 -8.76
CA GLY A 19 31.97 -0.32 -8.53
C GLY A 19 33.03 -0.43 -7.44
N THR A 20 33.65 -1.60 -7.32
CA THR A 20 34.70 -1.86 -6.34
C THR A 20 36.10 -1.72 -6.90
N THR A 21 36.26 -1.81 -8.23
CA THR A 21 37.56 -1.77 -8.90
C THR A 21 37.72 -0.50 -9.71
N PRO A 22 38.65 0.38 -9.38
CA PRO A 22 38.93 1.59 -10.17
C PRO A 22 39.43 1.22 -11.58
N VAL A 23 38.98 2.02 -12.55
CA VAL A 23 39.46 1.99 -13.94
C VAL A 23 40.04 3.35 -14.31
N GLN A 24 41.08 3.37 -15.15
CA GLN A 24 41.63 4.61 -15.64
C GLN A 24 40.61 5.27 -16.60
N ILE A 25 40.22 6.51 -16.31
CA ILE A 25 39.23 7.27 -17.10
C ILE A 25 39.90 8.37 -17.93
N GLY A 26 41.14 8.73 -17.63
CA GLY A 26 41.86 9.76 -18.35
C GLY A 26 43.30 9.96 -17.84
N THR A 27 43.92 10.99 -18.40
CA THR A 27 45.26 11.44 -18.01
C THR A 27 45.23 12.98 -17.97
N ALA A 28 45.81 13.60 -16.96
CA ALA A 28 46.05 15.02 -16.91
C ALA A 28 47.55 15.32 -17.06
N VAL A 29 47.87 16.34 -17.78
CA VAL A 29 49.26 16.73 -18.06
C VAL A 29 49.47 18.16 -17.58
N TRP A 30 50.61 18.41 -16.89
CA TRP A 30 50.97 19.73 -16.46
C TRP A 30 51.17 20.65 -17.67
N GLY A 31 50.46 21.75 -17.74
CA GLY A 31 50.52 22.70 -18.84
C GLY A 31 49.22 23.52 -18.96
N ASP A 32 48.92 23.90 -20.17
CA ASP A 32 47.67 24.65 -20.49
C ASP A 32 46.67 23.72 -21.19
N PRO A 33 45.39 23.70 -20.75
CA PRO A 33 44.81 24.51 -19.67
C PRO A 33 45.22 24.05 -18.27
N ALA A 34 45.22 24.97 -17.30
CA ALA A 34 45.55 24.69 -15.90
C ALA A 34 44.58 23.70 -15.24
N THR A 35 43.36 23.59 -15.77
CA THR A 35 42.35 22.60 -15.36
C THR A 35 42.00 21.71 -16.55
N GLN A 36 41.99 20.40 -16.33
CA GLN A 36 41.59 19.43 -17.32
C GLN A 36 40.42 18.63 -16.74
N SER A 37 39.40 18.35 -17.55
CA SER A 37 38.20 17.60 -17.14
C SER A 37 38.02 16.32 -17.95
N VAL A 38 37.54 15.30 -17.30
CA VAL A 38 37.09 14.04 -17.90
C VAL A 38 35.61 13.87 -17.61
N THR A 39 34.81 13.68 -18.63
CA THR A 39 33.36 13.45 -18.51
C THR A 39 33.02 12.02 -18.91
N TYR A 40 32.15 11.37 -18.16
CA TYR A 40 31.64 10.04 -18.44
C TYR A 40 30.25 9.87 -17.81
N SER A 41 29.56 8.80 -18.15
CA SER A 41 28.27 8.42 -17.56
C SER A 41 28.29 6.98 -17.06
N VAL A 42 27.48 6.72 -16.04
CA VAL A 42 27.24 5.37 -15.51
C VAL A 42 25.74 5.12 -15.52
N THR A 43 25.31 4.02 -16.11
CA THR A 43 23.90 3.58 -16.11
C THR A 43 23.69 2.57 -15.00
N LYS A 44 22.65 2.79 -14.19
CA LYS A 44 22.18 1.85 -13.16
C LYS A 44 20.76 1.43 -13.50
N PRO A 45 20.46 0.14 -13.62
CA PRO A 45 19.11 -0.33 -13.86
C PRO A 45 18.22 -0.13 -12.62
N ALA A 46 16.93 0.13 -12.84
CA ALA A 46 15.97 0.27 -11.73
C ALA A 46 15.88 -1.00 -10.87
N SER A 47 16.18 -2.17 -11.45
CA SER A 47 16.24 -3.46 -10.74
C SER A 47 17.32 -3.55 -9.64
N ASP A 48 18.25 -2.60 -9.61
CA ASP A 48 19.25 -2.52 -8.54
C ASP A 48 18.68 -2.06 -7.19
N ALA A 49 17.48 -1.45 -7.20
CA ALA A 49 16.77 -1.04 -5.99
C ALA A 49 15.43 -1.80 -5.88
N THR A 50 15.06 -2.16 -4.66
CA THR A 50 13.75 -2.76 -4.38
C THR A 50 12.64 -1.72 -4.57
N PRO A 51 11.52 -2.04 -5.23
CA PRO A 51 10.37 -1.15 -5.32
C PRO A 51 9.96 -0.60 -3.94
N GLY A 52 9.67 0.69 -3.86
CA GLY A 52 9.36 1.40 -2.62
C GLY A 52 10.59 1.87 -1.83
N SER A 53 11.81 1.60 -2.30
CA SER A 53 13.04 1.95 -1.60
C SER A 53 14.01 2.78 -2.43
N CYS A 54 15.05 3.30 -1.76
CA CYS A 54 16.15 4.02 -2.38
C CYS A 54 17.46 3.25 -2.21
N ARG A 55 18.36 3.40 -3.19
CA ARG A 55 19.74 2.94 -3.13
C ARG A 55 20.71 4.07 -3.45
N SER A 56 21.74 4.22 -2.62
CA SER A 56 22.82 5.17 -2.84
C SER A 56 23.99 4.51 -3.56
N TYR A 57 24.63 5.27 -4.43
CA TYR A 57 25.83 4.89 -5.17
C TYR A 57 26.90 5.94 -4.94
N ASP A 58 28.00 5.51 -4.36
CA ASP A 58 29.19 6.34 -4.17
C ASP A 58 30.11 6.17 -5.38
N ASN A 59 30.58 7.30 -5.90
CA ASN A 59 31.52 7.34 -7.00
C ASN A 59 32.77 8.11 -6.55
N THR A 60 33.94 7.50 -6.69
CA THR A 60 35.21 8.05 -6.22
C THR A 60 36.22 8.09 -7.35
N ALA A 61 36.69 9.27 -7.64
CA ALA A 61 37.85 9.49 -8.50
C ALA A 61 39.13 9.64 -7.67
N SER A 62 40.24 9.23 -8.22
CA SER A 62 41.54 9.29 -7.56
C SER A 62 42.68 9.42 -8.54
N PHE A 63 43.82 9.94 -8.06
CA PHE A 63 45.11 9.73 -8.66
C PHE A 63 46.14 9.43 -7.56
N ALA A 64 47.18 8.76 -7.94
CA ALA A 64 48.36 8.52 -7.08
C ALA A 64 49.64 8.47 -7.93
N THR A 65 50.64 9.16 -7.43
CA THR A 65 52.01 9.18 -7.98
C THR A 65 53.01 8.88 -6.85
N ALA A 66 54.30 8.90 -7.15
CA ALA A 66 55.31 8.74 -6.11
C ALA A 66 55.38 9.91 -5.11
N ALA A 67 54.95 11.10 -5.52
CA ALA A 67 55.03 12.32 -4.71
C ALA A 67 53.68 12.83 -4.20
N ASN A 68 52.56 12.54 -4.91
CA ASN A 68 51.25 13.09 -4.63
C ASN A 68 50.16 12.06 -4.81
N ALA A 69 49.07 12.19 -4.02
CA ALA A 69 47.83 11.45 -4.20
C ALA A 69 46.64 12.30 -3.70
N ASP A 70 45.51 12.15 -4.36
CA ASP A 70 44.26 12.78 -3.91
C ASP A 70 43.04 11.98 -4.37
N THR A 71 41.91 12.18 -3.68
CA THR A 71 40.64 11.52 -3.97
C THR A 71 39.48 12.50 -3.85
N ALA A 72 38.48 12.32 -4.71
CA ALA A 72 37.21 13.04 -4.63
C ALA A 72 36.04 12.09 -4.81
N SER A 73 34.97 12.25 -4.02
CA SER A 73 33.80 11.39 -4.07
C SER A 73 32.52 12.18 -4.28
N ALA A 74 31.56 11.58 -4.97
CA ALA A 74 30.20 12.05 -5.12
C ALA A 74 29.22 10.90 -4.91
N THR A 75 28.11 11.20 -4.24
CA THR A 75 27.03 10.22 -3.97
C THR A 75 25.79 10.62 -4.72
N VAL A 76 25.12 9.67 -5.39
CA VAL A 76 23.79 9.80 -5.95
C VAL A 76 22.86 8.78 -5.33
N THR A 77 21.64 9.20 -5.00
CA THR A 77 20.59 8.30 -4.50
C THR A 77 19.51 8.13 -5.55
N MET A 78 19.25 6.89 -5.94
CA MET A 78 18.19 6.48 -6.86
C MET A 78 17.07 5.82 -6.07
N CYS A 79 15.83 6.26 -6.27
CA CYS A 79 14.65 5.67 -5.64
C CYS A 79 13.76 5.04 -6.70
N VAL A 80 13.19 3.87 -6.40
CA VAL A 80 12.24 3.16 -7.25
C VAL A 80 10.89 3.12 -6.56
N GLY A 81 9.86 3.67 -7.22
CA GLY A 81 8.50 3.68 -6.69
C GLY A 81 7.88 2.29 -6.63
N ALA A 82 6.98 2.10 -5.67
CA ALA A 82 6.06 0.98 -5.59
C ALA A 82 4.62 1.50 -5.59
N ASP A 83 3.70 0.73 -6.15
CA ASP A 83 2.28 1.03 -6.13
C ASP A 83 1.74 1.00 -4.69
N LEU A 84 0.67 1.76 -4.45
CA LEU A 84 -0.06 1.69 -3.19
C LEU A 84 -0.66 0.29 -3.01
N THR A 85 -0.68 -0.18 -1.78
CA THR A 85 -1.38 -1.43 -1.44
C THR A 85 -2.78 -1.12 -0.92
N VAL A 86 -3.76 -1.91 -1.36
CA VAL A 86 -5.15 -1.79 -0.93
C VAL A 86 -5.61 -3.12 -0.36
N THR A 87 -6.20 -3.06 0.83
CA THR A 87 -6.87 -4.20 1.44
C THR A 87 -8.32 -3.84 1.74
N LYS A 88 -9.22 -4.82 1.66
CA LYS A 88 -10.65 -4.62 1.87
C LYS A 88 -11.21 -5.73 2.75
N THR A 89 -12.12 -5.35 3.65
CA THR A 89 -13.01 -6.29 4.36
C THR A 89 -14.46 -6.04 3.92
N ALA A 90 -15.32 -7.04 4.02
CA ALA A 90 -16.74 -6.90 3.77
C ALA A 90 -17.53 -7.90 4.62
N THR A 91 -18.63 -7.45 5.23
CA THR A 91 -19.56 -8.29 5.99
C THR A 91 -20.98 -7.95 5.55
N GLY A 92 -21.72 -8.97 5.11
CA GLY A 92 -23.12 -8.86 4.76
C GLY A 92 -24.02 -9.18 5.95
N SER A 93 -25.17 -8.50 6.04
CA SER A 93 -26.24 -8.79 6.97
C SER A 93 -27.61 -8.58 6.33
N TYR A 94 -28.63 -9.20 6.89
CA TYR A 94 -30.03 -9.02 6.50
C TYR A 94 -30.95 -9.38 7.67
N ASP A 95 -32.19 -8.93 7.60
CA ASP A 95 -33.23 -9.21 8.56
C ASP A 95 -34.20 -10.26 8.01
N THR A 96 -34.65 -11.18 8.86
CA THR A 96 -35.68 -12.16 8.52
C THR A 96 -36.91 -11.92 9.38
N THR A 97 -38.07 -11.68 8.76
CA THR A 97 -39.36 -11.60 9.43
C THR A 97 -40.14 -12.90 9.24
N TYR A 98 -40.59 -13.51 10.33
CA TYR A 98 -41.38 -14.72 10.32
C TYR A 98 -42.86 -14.38 10.50
N ALA A 99 -43.73 -14.98 9.67
CA ALA A 99 -45.19 -14.82 9.74
C ALA A 99 -45.84 -16.07 10.36
N TRP A 100 -46.79 -15.83 11.25
CA TRP A 100 -47.53 -16.86 11.96
C TRP A 100 -49.02 -16.57 11.94
N THR A 101 -49.83 -17.62 11.96
CA THR A 101 -51.27 -17.56 12.27
C THR A 101 -51.54 -18.35 13.53
N VAL A 102 -52.62 -17.97 14.22
CA VAL A 102 -53.06 -18.65 15.41
C VAL A 102 -54.56 -18.99 15.23
N ASP A 103 -54.85 -20.26 15.35
CA ASP A 103 -56.25 -20.77 15.41
C ASP A 103 -56.55 -21.25 16.82
N LYS A 104 -57.80 -21.07 17.25
CA LYS A 104 -58.28 -21.52 18.54
C LYS A 104 -59.61 -22.25 18.38
N ALA A 105 -59.68 -23.47 18.86
CA ALA A 105 -60.90 -24.28 18.88
C ALA A 105 -61.27 -24.62 20.32
N VAL A 106 -62.56 -24.70 20.56
CA VAL A 106 -63.12 -25.28 21.79
C VAL A 106 -63.40 -26.75 21.54
N GLY A 107 -62.99 -27.63 22.46
CA GLY A 107 -63.36 -29.05 22.42
C GLY A 107 -64.77 -29.30 23.01
N ASP A 108 -65.12 -30.57 23.09
CA ASP A 108 -66.40 -30.99 23.61
C ASP A 108 -66.56 -30.63 25.09
N PHE A 109 -67.66 -30.03 25.46
CA PHE A 109 -68.07 -29.73 26.82
C PHE A 109 -69.59 -29.86 26.98
N PRO A 110 -70.10 -30.16 28.15
CA PRO A 110 -71.55 -30.28 28.32
C PRO A 110 -72.25 -28.93 28.20
N ALA A 111 -73.29 -28.85 27.35
CA ALA A 111 -74.07 -27.63 27.10
C ALA A 111 -74.85 -27.15 28.32
N SER A 112 -75.11 -27.99 29.28
CA SER A 112 -75.78 -27.67 30.53
C SER A 112 -75.33 -28.65 31.64
N VAL A 113 -75.26 -28.12 32.89
CA VAL A 113 -74.90 -28.85 34.07
C VAL A 113 -75.82 -28.46 35.23
N ALA A 114 -75.91 -29.31 36.27
CA ALA A 114 -76.66 -29.02 37.50
C ALA A 114 -76.01 -27.80 38.22
N GLY A 115 -76.88 -27.03 38.90
CA GLY A 115 -76.38 -25.86 39.68
C GLY A 115 -75.38 -26.29 40.75
N GLY A 116 -74.25 -25.55 40.82
CA GLY A 116 -73.13 -25.82 41.71
C GLY A 116 -72.09 -26.84 41.22
N THR A 117 -72.22 -27.27 39.95
CA THR A 117 -71.22 -28.19 39.31
C THR A 117 -70.20 -27.38 38.48
N ASP A 118 -68.93 -27.59 38.69
CA ASP A 118 -67.85 -27.02 37.88
C ASP A 118 -67.79 -27.68 36.51
N VAL A 119 -67.49 -26.88 35.47
CA VAL A 119 -67.33 -27.33 34.09
C VAL A 119 -65.93 -27.03 33.60
N THR A 120 -65.23 -28.05 33.11
CA THR A 120 -63.95 -27.91 32.42
C THR A 120 -64.23 -27.77 30.93
N ILE A 121 -63.77 -26.64 30.36
CA ILE A 121 -63.87 -26.36 28.91
C ILE A 121 -62.49 -26.53 28.30
N PRO A 122 -62.26 -27.53 27.46
CA PRO A 122 -60.97 -27.74 26.80
C PRO A 122 -60.85 -26.78 25.61
N TYR A 123 -59.69 -26.17 25.47
CA TYR A 123 -59.33 -25.37 24.31
C TYR A 123 -58.02 -25.94 23.68
N THR A 124 -57.99 -25.89 22.34
CA THR A 124 -56.81 -26.18 21.56
C THR A 124 -56.40 -24.90 20.85
N VAL A 125 -55.11 -24.52 21.00
CA VAL A 125 -54.51 -23.35 20.28
C VAL A 125 -53.45 -23.93 19.37
N ILE A 126 -53.52 -23.62 18.07
CA ILE A 126 -52.56 -24.05 17.03
C ILE A 126 -51.92 -22.81 16.48
N ALA A 127 -50.56 -22.72 16.61
CA ALA A 127 -49.76 -21.73 15.95
C ALA A 127 -49.15 -22.35 14.70
N THR A 128 -49.35 -21.75 13.55
CA THR A 128 -48.86 -22.23 12.25
C THR A 128 -47.95 -21.21 11.64
N LYS A 129 -46.72 -21.64 11.29
CA LYS A 129 -45.80 -20.82 10.50
C LYS A 129 -46.35 -20.67 9.07
N THR A 130 -46.55 -19.44 8.58
CA THR A 130 -47.10 -19.18 7.25
C THR A 130 -46.09 -18.71 6.24
N GLY A 131 -44.92 -18.26 6.69
CA GLY A 131 -43.84 -17.84 5.79
C GLY A 131 -42.68 -17.16 6.48
N GLN A 132 -41.70 -16.73 5.68
CA GLN A 132 -40.67 -15.82 6.08
C GLN A 132 -40.32 -14.89 4.91
N THR A 133 -39.82 -13.70 5.21
CA THR A 133 -39.36 -12.72 4.25
C THR A 133 -38.03 -12.14 4.72
N ASP A 134 -37.02 -12.18 3.84
CA ASP A 134 -35.74 -11.56 4.09
C ASP A 134 -35.73 -10.16 3.50
N SER A 135 -35.18 -9.20 4.25
CA SER A 135 -35.17 -7.77 3.91
C SER A 135 -33.95 -7.08 4.55
N GLY A 136 -33.76 -5.78 4.29
CA GLY A 136 -32.75 -4.99 4.97
C GLY A 136 -31.30 -5.43 4.65
N TRP A 137 -31.08 -5.94 3.45
CA TRP A 137 -29.74 -6.38 3.02
C TRP A 137 -28.74 -5.21 3.07
N THR A 138 -27.66 -5.39 3.81
CA THR A 138 -26.59 -4.41 3.93
C THR A 138 -25.23 -5.10 3.82
N VAL A 139 -24.25 -4.38 3.31
CA VAL A 139 -22.85 -4.77 3.34
C VAL A 139 -22.05 -3.63 3.94
N THR A 140 -21.29 -3.92 4.97
CA THR A 140 -20.38 -2.96 5.60
C THR A 140 -18.97 -3.51 5.58
N GLY A 141 -17.96 -2.64 5.62
CA GLY A 141 -16.58 -3.08 5.62
C GLY A 141 -15.62 -1.91 5.68
N THR A 142 -14.34 -2.19 5.54
CA THR A 142 -13.29 -1.18 5.54
C THR A 142 -12.39 -1.36 4.32
N ILE A 143 -11.87 -0.23 3.82
CA ILE A 143 -10.84 -0.18 2.80
C ILE A 143 -9.62 0.48 3.42
N THR A 144 -8.47 -0.21 3.44
CA THR A 144 -7.22 0.37 3.91
C THR A 144 -6.28 0.55 2.72
N VAL A 145 -5.83 1.79 2.50
CA VAL A 145 -4.83 2.14 1.48
C VAL A 145 -3.53 2.50 2.18
N THR A 146 -2.43 1.89 1.76
CA THR A 146 -1.10 2.06 2.39
C THR A 146 -0.05 2.45 1.36
N ASN A 147 0.81 3.41 1.71
CA ASN A 147 1.95 3.83 0.91
C ASN A 147 3.22 3.05 1.32
N PRO A 148 3.73 2.10 0.51
CA PRO A 148 4.93 1.35 0.81
C PRO A 148 6.23 2.13 0.56
N ASN A 149 6.17 3.32 -0.07
CA ASN A 149 7.36 4.07 -0.45
C ASN A 149 8.04 4.69 0.77
N SER A 150 9.32 4.38 0.97
CA SER A 150 10.11 4.83 2.13
C SER A 150 10.58 6.28 2.02
N TRP A 151 10.46 6.90 0.85
CA TRP A 151 11.09 8.18 0.54
C TRP A 151 10.10 9.30 0.17
N GLN A 152 8.87 8.95 -0.24
CA GLN A 152 7.90 9.93 -0.73
C GLN A 152 6.51 9.71 -0.13
N SER A 153 5.85 10.79 0.30
CA SER A 153 4.42 10.80 0.61
C SER A 153 3.60 10.82 -0.69
N VAL A 154 2.41 10.21 -0.67
CA VAL A 154 1.50 10.12 -1.83
C VAL A 154 0.13 10.66 -1.44
N SER A 155 -0.39 11.61 -2.22
CA SER A 155 -1.75 12.11 -2.04
C SER A 155 -2.73 11.30 -2.90
N LEU A 156 -3.80 10.83 -2.30
CA LEU A 156 -4.90 10.17 -3.00
C LEU A 156 -5.71 11.21 -3.79
N THR A 157 -6.22 10.81 -4.95
CA THR A 157 -7.16 11.63 -5.76
C THR A 157 -8.60 11.19 -5.55
N GLY A 158 -8.82 10.07 -4.88
CA GLY A 158 -10.12 9.49 -4.56
C GLY A 158 -10.02 7.99 -4.32
N VAL A 159 -10.97 7.45 -3.57
CA VAL A 159 -11.16 6.00 -3.37
C VAL A 159 -12.62 5.71 -3.67
N THR A 160 -12.85 4.72 -4.51
CA THR A 160 -14.20 4.25 -4.87
C THR A 160 -14.31 2.77 -4.64
N ASP A 161 -15.50 2.30 -4.33
CA ASP A 161 -15.83 0.90 -4.21
C ASP A 161 -17.04 0.54 -5.08
N ALA A 162 -17.09 -0.70 -5.55
CA ALA A 162 -18.19 -1.21 -6.35
C ALA A 162 -18.59 -2.60 -5.86
N LEU A 163 -19.89 -2.84 -5.78
CA LEU A 163 -20.45 -4.15 -5.54
C LEU A 163 -20.63 -4.88 -6.87
N SER A 164 -20.33 -6.18 -6.88
CA SER A 164 -20.50 -7.04 -8.07
C SER A 164 -21.94 -7.52 -8.30
N MET A 165 -22.90 -7.08 -7.45
CA MET A 165 -24.30 -7.44 -7.57
C MET A 165 -25.11 -6.33 -8.24
N ASP A 166 -26.10 -6.73 -9.05
CA ASP A 166 -27.01 -5.79 -9.74
C ASP A 166 -27.84 -4.95 -8.74
N GLY A 167 -27.90 -3.64 -8.97
CA GLY A 167 -28.68 -2.70 -8.17
C GLY A 167 -28.07 -2.33 -6.82
N GLY A 168 -26.91 -2.85 -6.47
CA GLY A 168 -26.19 -2.46 -5.25
C GLY A 168 -25.47 -1.12 -5.41
N THR A 169 -25.52 -0.27 -4.39
CA THR A 169 -24.72 0.96 -4.31
C THR A 169 -23.76 0.87 -3.13
N CYS A 170 -22.53 1.31 -3.33
CA CYS A 170 -21.54 1.43 -2.27
C CYS A 170 -21.10 2.89 -2.16
N THR A 171 -21.05 3.40 -0.94
CA THR A 171 -20.56 4.75 -0.64
C THR A 171 -19.35 4.60 0.28
N VAL A 172 -18.19 5.09 -0.17
CA VAL A 172 -16.99 5.14 0.66
C VAL A 172 -17.01 6.42 1.48
N THR A 173 -16.87 6.29 2.80
CA THR A 173 -16.83 7.42 3.74
C THR A 173 -15.44 7.54 4.38
N GLY A 174 -15.11 8.76 4.84
CA GLY A 174 -13.79 9.10 5.36
C GLY A 174 -12.98 10.00 4.43
N ASP A 175 -11.69 10.15 4.67
CA ASP A 175 -10.81 11.02 3.87
C ASP A 175 -10.28 10.29 2.63
N THR A 176 -11.10 10.27 1.58
CA THR A 176 -10.75 9.64 0.28
C THR A 176 -9.63 10.36 -0.48
N THR A 177 -9.22 11.54 -0.01
CA THR A 177 -8.15 12.37 -0.61
C THR A 177 -6.95 12.54 0.31
N ALA A 178 -6.83 11.70 1.34
CA ALA A 178 -5.75 11.74 2.32
C ALA A 178 -4.36 11.76 1.68
N THR A 179 -3.42 12.45 2.33
CA THR A 179 -2.00 12.33 2.01
C THR A 179 -1.36 11.27 2.88
N LEU A 180 -0.97 10.17 2.25
CA LEU A 180 -0.32 9.04 2.92
C LEU A 180 1.15 9.35 3.13
N ALA A 181 1.59 9.38 4.37
CA ALA A 181 3.00 9.55 4.71
C ALA A 181 3.86 8.43 4.10
N LYS A 182 5.13 8.71 3.88
CA LYS A 182 6.11 7.68 3.50
C LYS A 182 6.24 6.61 4.59
N SER A 183 6.84 5.46 4.23
CA SER A 183 7.19 4.38 5.16
C SER A 183 5.97 3.73 5.83
N GLY A 184 4.95 3.40 5.06
CA GLY A 184 3.77 2.68 5.57
C GLY A 184 2.63 3.57 6.05
N GLY A 185 2.66 4.87 5.75
CA GLY A 185 1.51 5.74 6.01
C GLY A 185 0.24 5.22 5.34
N SER A 186 -0.88 5.18 6.06
CA SER A 186 -2.12 4.59 5.60
C SER A 186 -3.33 5.42 5.98
N VAL A 187 -4.44 5.20 5.27
CA VAL A 187 -5.79 5.66 5.62
C VAL A 187 -6.73 4.46 5.60
N THR A 188 -7.65 4.42 6.55
CA THR A 188 -8.76 3.45 6.59
C THR A 188 -10.06 4.21 6.37
N LEU A 189 -10.90 3.68 5.46
CA LEU A 189 -12.17 4.22 5.01
C LEU A 189 -13.27 3.18 5.26
N ASP A 190 -14.50 3.63 5.47
CA ASP A 190 -15.68 2.79 5.71
C ASP A 190 -16.65 2.84 4.52
#